data_dd55e781ac7cf519eaa0f3d33f958963
#
_entry.id   dd55e781ac7cf519eaa0f3d33f958963
#
_cell.length_a   1.000
_cell.length_b   1.000
_cell.length_c   1.000
_cell.angle_alpha   90.00
_cell.angle_beta   90.00
_cell.angle_gamma   90.00
#
_symmetry.space_group_name_H-M   'P 1'
#
loop_
_entity.id
_entity.type
_entity.pdbx_description
1 polymer ?
#
loop_
_entity_poly.entity_id
_entity_poly.type
_entity_poly.pdbx_seq_one_letter_code
_entity_poly.pdbx_strand_id
1 'polypeptide(L)'
;MSIAPQLLAGGLMLLALGYLWIATGVNGVGTGIKVSMIWLIGMYMMHTFGELCLSPIGLSLFNKLAPLKFASLLMAVWFTANAFANKLAGVFSTLYPENGQTTSFAGYQITNLHEFFMFFVFMAGIASIMLFLLSSKLKNLMEQ
;
A
#
# COMPACT_ATOMS: atom_id res chain seq x y z
N MET A 1 0.49 24.16 -8.15
CA MET A 1 -0.30 23.52 -7.08
C MET A 1 0.14 22.08 -6.90
N SER A 2 0.94 21.84 -5.93
CA SER A 2 1.65 20.56 -5.72
C SER A 2 1.15 19.76 -4.51
N ILE A 3 -0.16 19.82 -4.21
CA ILE A 3 -0.77 19.04 -3.12
C ILE A 3 -0.94 17.56 -3.51
N ALA A 4 -1.05 17.26 -4.82
CA ALA A 4 -1.32 15.93 -5.31
C ALA A 4 -0.28 14.86 -4.87
N PRO A 5 1.06 15.08 -4.97
CA PRO A 5 2.02 14.09 -4.50
C PRO A 5 2.00 13.89 -2.99
N GLN A 6 1.70 14.94 -2.23
CA GLN A 6 1.56 14.86 -0.77
C GLN A 6 0.33 14.07 -0.35
N LEU A 7 -0.79 14.24 -1.07
CA LEU A 7 -2.00 13.46 -0.85
C LEU A 7 -1.80 11.98 -1.22
N LEU A 8 -1.01 11.67 -2.26
CA LEU A 8 -0.63 10.30 -2.58
C LEU A 8 0.20 9.66 -1.48
N ALA A 9 1.20 10.39 -0.95
CA ALA A 9 1.99 9.92 0.19
C ALA A 9 1.11 9.72 1.44
N GLY A 10 0.18 10.63 1.70
CA GLY A 10 -0.81 10.50 2.77
C GLY A 10 -1.71 9.28 2.62
N GLY A 11 -2.15 8.97 1.40
CA GLY A 11 -2.93 7.77 1.09
C GLY A 11 -2.17 6.48 1.40
N LEU A 12 -0.89 6.40 0.98
CA LEU A 12 -0.03 5.27 1.33
C LEU A 12 0.23 5.16 2.84
N MET A 13 0.33 6.28 3.53
CA MET A 13 0.47 6.27 4.99
C MET A 13 -0.80 5.75 5.68
N LEU A 14 -1.99 6.07 5.17
CA LEU A 14 -3.24 5.48 5.65
C LEU A 14 -3.28 3.97 5.44
N LEU A 15 -2.77 3.45 4.33
CA LEU A 15 -2.62 2.02 4.11
C LEU A 15 -1.69 1.39 5.14
N ALA A 16 -0.53 2.00 5.41
CA ALA A 16 0.40 1.53 6.43
C ALA A 16 -0.23 1.53 7.82
N LEU A 17 -0.97 2.57 8.19
CA LEU A 17 -1.70 2.66 9.45
C LEU A 17 -2.82 1.60 9.55
N GLY A 18 -3.51 1.29 8.46
CA GLY A 18 -4.51 0.23 8.41
C GLY A 18 -3.90 -1.14 8.68
N TYR A 19 -2.77 -1.45 8.08
CA TYR A 19 -2.03 -2.67 8.38
C TYR A 19 -1.48 -2.69 9.81
N LEU A 20 -1.00 -1.57 10.32
CA LEU A 20 -0.57 -1.45 11.72
C LEU A 20 -1.72 -1.70 12.68
N TRP A 21 -2.90 -1.16 12.39
CA TRP A 21 -4.11 -1.38 13.18
C TRP A 21 -4.42 -2.86 13.34
N ILE A 22 -4.50 -3.61 12.23
CA ILE A 22 -4.78 -5.04 12.31
C ILE A 22 -3.62 -5.83 12.92
N ALA A 23 -2.36 -5.43 12.70
CA ALA A 23 -1.19 -6.05 13.30
C ALA A 23 -1.25 -5.98 14.84
N THR A 24 -1.67 -4.86 15.40
CA THR A 24 -1.86 -4.72 16.86
C THR A 24 -3.01 -5.59 17.36
N GLY A 25 -4.08 -5.71 16.58
CA GLY A 25 -5.24 -6.54 16.92
C GLY A 25 -4.97 -8.04 16.92
N VAL A 26 -4.01 -8.50 16.12
CA VAL A 26 -3.62 -9.93 16.06
C VAL A 26 -2.37 -10.23 16.89
N ASN A 27 -1.83 -9.26 17.60
CA ASN A 27 -0.65 -9.45 18.43
C ASN A 27 -0.94 -10.41 19.60
N GLY A 28 -0.14 -11.47 19.71
CA GLY A 28 -0.30 -12.47 20.76
C GLY A 28 -1.46 -13.45 20.54
N VAL A 29 -2.14 -13.38 19.40
CA VAL A 29 -3.21 -14.33 19.05
C VAL A 29 -2.59 -15.55 18.38
N GLY A 30 -2.84 -16.73 18.95
CA GLY A 30 -2.38 -18.00 18.38
C GLY A 30 -3.09 -18.34 17.07
N THR A 31 -2.45 -19.20 16.27
CA THR A 31 -3.03 -19.73 15.03
C THR A 31 -4.35 -20.43 15.31
N GLY A 32 -5.40 -20.07 14.56
CA GLY A 32 -6.74 -20.64 14.68
C GLY A 32 -7.67 -19.95 15.69
N ILE A 33 -7.21 -18.93 16.41
CA ILE A 33 -8.07 -18.13 17.29
C ILE A 33 -8.74 -17.02 16.47
N LYS A 34 -10.06 -16.91 16.62
CA LYS A 34 -10.84 -15.86 15.93
C LYS A 34 -10.59 -14.49 16.59
N VAL A 35 -10.24 -13.53 15.78
CA VAL A 35 -10.07 -12.12 16.20
C VAL A 35 -11.39 -11.37 15.97
N SER A 36 -11.66 -10.37 16.79
CA SER A 36 -12.86 -9.53 16.65
C SER A 36 -12.92 -8.86 15.28
N MET A 37 -14.10 -8.86 14.66
CA MET A 37 -14.34 -8.21 13.36
C MET A 37 -14.04 -6.69 13.36
N ILE A 38 -14.03 -6.06 14.54
CA ILE A 38 -13.75 -4.62 14.66
C ILE A 38 -12.36 -4.25 14.09
N TRP A 39 -11.39 -5.14 14.26
CA TRP A 39 -10.04 -4.94 13.73
C TRP A 39 -10.02 -4.99 12.20
N LEU A 40 -10.80 -5.89 11.61
CA LEU A 40 -10.95 -6.00 10.16
C LEU A 40 -11.69 -4.80 9.58
N ILE A 41 -12.78 -4.38 10.21
CA ILE A 41 -13.56 -3.21 9.80
C ILE A 41 -12.69 -1.95 9.85
N GLY A 42 -11.93 -1.74 10.91
CA GLY A 42 -11.03 -0.60 11.05
C GLY A 42 -9.95 -0.57 9.96
N MET A 43 -9.36 -1.72 9.66
CA MET A 43 -8.41 -1.85 8.55
C MET A 43 -9.05 -1.48 7.21
N TYR A 44 -10.22 -2.05 6.89
CA TYR A 44 -10.92 -1.75 5.64
C TYR A 44 -11.30 -0.28 5.51
N MET A 45 -11.75 0.36 6.60
CA MET A 45 -12.03 1.80 6.59
C MET A 45 -10.78 2.60 6.20
N MET A 46 -9.65 2.36 6.86
CA MET A 46 -8.41 3.08 6.58
C MET A 46 -7.91 2.82 5.15
N HIS A 47 -8.01 1.58 4.67
CA HIS A 47 -7.64 1.23 3.31
C HIS A 47 -8.55 1.91 2.28
N THR A 48 -9.86 1.94 2.50
CA THR A 48 -10.81 2.63 1.61
C THR A 48 -10.49 4.11 1.51
N PHE A 49 -10.23 4.79 2.63
CA PHE A 49 -9.83 6.19 2.60
C PHE A 49 -8.49 6.39 1.89
N GLY A 50 -7.52 5.50 2.11
CA GLY A 50 -6.24 5.51 1.40
C GLY A 50 -6.42 5.37 -0.11
N GLU A 51 -7.24 4.43 -0.56
CA GLU A 51 -7.55 4.21 -1.97
C GLU A 51 -8.28 5.39 -2.61
N LEU A 52 -9.22 6.00 -1.91
CA LEU A 52 -9.91 7.21 -2.38
C LEU A 52 -8.94 8.38 -2.57
N CYS A 53 -7.88 8.45 -1.78
CA CYS A 53 -6.81 9.43 -1.99
C CYS A 53 -5.87 9.06 -3.14
N LEU A 54 -5.52 7.77 -3.26
CA LEU A 54 -4.52 7.31 -4.24
C LEU A 54 -5.07 7.26 -5.67
N SER A 55 -6.23 6.64 -5.88
CA SER A 55 -6.71 6.33 -7.22
C SER A 55 -7.10 7.56 -8.04
N PRO A 56 -7.99 8.46 -7.56
CA PRO A 56 -8.39 9.62 -8.35
C PRO A 56 -7.24 10.62 -8.55
N ILE A 57 -6.43 10.81 -7.51
CA ILE A 57 -5.31 11.77 -7.55
C ILE A 57 -4.19 11.25 -8.42
N GLY A 58 -3.85 9.96 -8.30
CA GLY A 58 -2.85 9.31 -9.14
C GLY A 58 -3.24 9.39 -10.62
N LEU A 59 -4.47 9.03 -10.95
CA LEU A 59 -4.99 9.10 -12.31
C LEU A 59 -5.00 10.54 -12.86
N SER A 60 -5.42 11.50 -12.05
CA SER A 60 -5.40 12.93 -12.41
C SER A 60 -3.98 13.43 -12.65
N LEU A 61 -3.03 13.03 -11.81
CA LEU A 61 -1.63 13.39 -11.94
C LEU A 61 -1.03 12.84 -13.23
N PHE A 62 -1.28 11.57 -13.55
CA PHE A 62 -0.84 10.96 -14.81
C PHE A 62 -1.40 11.71 -16.02
N ASN A 63 -2.68 12.05 -16.01
CA ASN A 63 -3.31 12.79 -17.11
C ASN A 63 -2.75 14.20 -17.26
N LYS A 64 -2.40 14.87 -16.17
CA LYS A 64 -1.82 16.23 -16.20
C LYS A 64 -0.37 16.26 -16.66
N LEU A 65 0.41 15.25 -16.30
CA LEU A 65 1.82 15.15 -16.67
C LEU A 65 2.02 14.58 -18.07
N ALA A 66 1.00 13.92 -18.62
CA ALA A 66 1.05 13.31 -19.95
C ALA A 66 0.92 14.38 -21.04
N PRO A 67 1.89 14.53 -21.95
CA PRO A 67 1.64 15.20 -23.21
C PRO A 67 0.46 14.51 -23.93
N LEU A 68 -0.44 15.26 -24.55
CA LEU A 68 -1.63 14.75 -25.22
C LEU A 68 -1.32 13.57 -26.18
N LYS A 69 -0.16 13.60 -26.81
CA LYS A 69 0.31 12.56 -27.72
C LYS A 69 0.53 11.20 -27.04
N PHE A 70 0.85 11.19 -25.74
CA PHE A 70 1.21 9.97 -24.99
C PHE A 70 0.18 9.63 -23.90
N ALA A 71 -0.95 10.32 -23.83
CA ALA A 71 -1.93 10.11 -22.78
C ALA A 71 -2.46 8.66 -22.73
N SER A 72 -2.76 8.06 -23.88
CA SER A 72 -3.21 6.66 -23.98
C SER A 72 -2.13 5.67 -23.56
N LEU A 73 -0.87 5.92 -23.88
CA LEU A 73 0.25 5.09 -23.48
C LEU A 73 0.44 5.10 -21.96
N LEU A 74 0.38 6.29 -21.35
CA LEU A 74 0.50 6.43 -19.89
C LEU A 74 -0.67 5.78 -19.15
N MET A 75 -1.88 5.84 -19.69
CA MET A 75 -3.01 5.10 -19.15
C MET A 75 -2.80 3.58 -19.24
N ALA A 76 -2.26 3.08 -20.35
CA ALA A 76 -1.91 1.66 -20.48
C ALA A 76 -0.86 1.24 -19.43
N VAL A 77 0.15 2.06 -19.17
CA VAL A 77 1.15 1.84 -18.10
C VAL A 77 0.48 1.79 -16.73
N TRP A 78 -0.46 2.69 -16.45
CA TRP A 78 -1.22 2.69 -15.21
C TRP A 78 -1.99 1.37 -14.98
N PHE A 79 -2.73 0.92 -15.98
CA PHE A 79 -3.47 -0.35 -15.88
C PHE A 79 -2.54 -1.56 -15.81
N THR A 80 -1.42 -1.54 -16.50
CA THR A 80 -0.40 -2.58 -16.42
C THR A 80 0.20 -2.66 -15.01
N ALA A 81 0.50 -1.51 -14.39
CA ALA A 81 0.97 -1.45 -13.02
C ALA A 81 -0.05 -2.06 -12.04
N ASN A 82 -1.34 -1.78 -12.23
CA ASN A 82 -2.41 -2.40 -11.42
C ASN A 82 -2.46 -3.94 -11.60
N ALA A 83 -2.30 -4.43 -12.83
CA ALA A 83 -2.26 -5.87 -13.09
C ALA A 83 -1.06 -6.55 -12.41
N PHE A 84 0.11 -5.91 -12.44
CA PHE A 84 1.29 -6.38 -11.69
C PHE A 84 1.06 -6.38 -10.19
N ALA A 85 0.46 -5.32 -9.64
CA ALA A 85 0.15 -5.21 -8.22
C ALA A 85 -0.78 -6.35 -7.77
N ASN A 86 -1.82 -6.66 -8.53
CA ASN A 86 -2.72 -7.76 -8.25
C ASN A 86 -2.01 -9.12 -8.29
N LYS A 87 -1.09 -9.32 -9.23
CA LYS A 87 -0.29 -10.55 -9.28
C LYS A 87 0.64 -10.67 -8.07
N LEU A 88 1.30 -9.58 -7.68
CA LEU A 88 2.14 -9.54 -6.48
C LEU A 88 1.33 -9.80 -5.21
N ALA A 89 0.13 -9.25 -5.10
CA ALA A 89 -0.77 -9.53 -3.98
C ALA A 89 -1.09 -11.02 -3.88
N GLY A 90 -1.32 -11.70 -5.01
CA GLY A 90 -1.48 -13.16 -5.05
C GLY A 90 -0.24 -13.92 -4.56
N VAL A 91 0.94 -13.47 -4.96
CA VAL A 91 2.20 -14.06 -4.47
C VAL A 91 2.38 -13.81 -2.97
N PHE A 92 2.13 -12.60 -2.49
CA PHE A 92 2.25 -12.28 -1.07
C PHE A 92 1.21 -13.01 -0.22
N SER A 93 0.05 -13.35 -0.76
CA SER A 93 -0.95 -14.13 -0.03
C SER A 93 -0.43 -15.53 0.33
N THR A 94 0.52 -16.09 -0.42
CA THR A 94 1.14 -17.38 -0.10
C THR A 94 2.06 -17.33 1.13
N LEU A 95 2.43 -16.13 1.58
CA LEU A 95 3.20 -15.93 2.81
C LEU A 95 2.33 -15.96 4.07
N TYR A 96 1.00 -16.06 3.91
CA TYR A 96 0.09 -16.17 5.02
C TYR A 96 0.38 -17.43 5.83
N PRO A 97 0.63 -17.33 7.15
CA PRO A 97 0.98 -18.48 7.99
C PRO A 97 -0.25 -19.37 8.23
N GLU A 98 -0.43 -20.38 7.42
CA GLU A 98 -1.43 -21.39 7.63
C GLU A 98 -0.90 -22.50 8.54
N ASN A 99 -1.70 -22.93 9.51
CA ASN A 99 -1.42 -24.09 10.37
C ASN A 99 -0.06 -24.03 11.11
N GLY A 100 0.45 -22.85 11.43
CA GLY A 100 1.71 -22.69 12.15
C GLY A 100 2.96 -22.96 11.34
N GLN A 101 2.85 -23.01 10.01
CA GLN A 101 4.01 -23.12 9.13
C GLN A 101 4.76 -21.79 9.07
N THR A 102 6.08 -21.88 9.18
CA THR A 102 6.96 -20.71 9.01
C THR A 102 7.22 -20.49 7.52
N THR A 103 6.86 -19.32 7.03
CA THR A 103 7.23 -18.87 5.69
C THR A 103 8.33 -17.82 5.78
N SER A 104 9.19 -17.75 4.78
CA SER A 104 10.25 -16.74 4.74
C SER A 104 10.27 -16.01 3.41
N PHE A 105 10.45 -14.70 3.48
CA PHE A 105 10.61 -13.85 2.30
C PHE A 105 11.81 -12.92 2.52
N ALA A 106 12.78 -12.98 1.62
CA ALA A 106 13.99 -12.16 1.65
C ALA A 106 14.73 -12.15 3.02
N GLY A 107 14.70 -13.29 3.74
CA GLY A 107 15.33 -13.42 5.05
C GLY A 107 14.45 -13.01 6.24
N TYR A 108 13.26 -12.48 6.01
CA TYR A 108 12.27 -12.21 7.06
C TYR A 108 11.41 -13.45 7.28
N GLN A 109 11.42 -13.97 8.49
CA GLN A 109 10.63 -15.14 8.86
C GLN A 109 9.24 -14.70 9.34
N ILE A 110 8.21 -15.30 8.76
CA ILE A 110 6.82 -15.05 9.11
C ILE A 110 6.28 -16.30 9.78
N THR A 111 6.12 -16.23 11.09
CA THR A 111 5.65 -17.35 11.93
C THR A 111 4.22 -17.16 12.40
N ASN A 112 3.74 -15.91 12.46
CA ASN A 112 2.42 -15.58 12.96
C ASN A 112 1.77 -14.42 12.16
N LEU A 113 0.47 -14.21 12.39
CA LEU A 113 -0.31 -13.17 11.73
C LEU A 113 0.23 -11.76 11.99
N HIS A 114 0.74 -11.51 13.19
CA HIS A 114 1.32 -10.21 13.54
C HIS A 114 2.52 -9.88 12.63
N GLU A 115 3.44 -10.82 12.46
CA GLU A 115 4.61 -10.66 11.60
C GLU A 115 4.22 -10.50 10.12
N PHE A 116 3.20 -11.23 9.68
CA PHE A 116 2.66 -11.09 8.33
C PHE A 116 2.14 -9.66 8.07
N PHE A 117 1.31 -9.12 8.96
CA PHE A 117 0.81 -7.75 8.80
C PHE A 117 1.89 -6.70 9.00
N MET A 118 2.85 -6.91 9.89
CA MET A 118 4.00 -6.02 10.08
C MET A 118 4.86 -5.93 8.81
N PHE A 119 5.00 -7.01 8.07
CA PHE A 119 5.68 -6.99 6.76
C PHE A 119 5.02 -5.98 5.80
N PHE A 120 3.70 -5.96 5.72
CA PHE A 120 2.98 -4.98 4.90
C PHE A 120 3.06 -3.55 5.45
N VAL A 121 3.09 -3.37 6.77
CA VAL A 121 3.34 -2.06 7.40
C VAL A 121 4.67 -1.49 6.94
N PHE A 122 5.74 -2.28 6.97
CA PHE A 122 7.06 -1.85 6.52
C PHE A 122 7.08 -1.53 5.02
N MET A 123 6.48 -2.37 4.19
CA MET A 123 6.41 -2.14 2.75
C MET A 123 5.66 -0.85 2.41
N ALA A 124 4.47 -0.67 2.97
CA ALA A 124 3.65 0.51 2.72
C ALA A 124 4.28 1.77 3.32
N GLY A 125 4.90 1.68 4.49
CA GLY A 125 5.63 2.78 5.13
C GLY A 125 6.83 3.25 4.32
N ILE A 126 7.65 2.32 3.83
CA ILE A 126 8.78 2.62 2.95
C ILE A 126 8.31 3.29 1.66
N ALA A 127 7.26 2.75 1.02
CA ALA A 127 6.68 3.33 -0.18
C ALA A 127 6.15 4.75 0.06
N SER A 128 5.49 4.99 1.20
CA SER A 128 5.00 6.31 1.60
C SER A 128 6.15 7.31 1.78
N ILE A 129 7.21 6.91 2.47
CA ILE A 129 8.39 7.76 2.69
C ILE A 129 9.09 8.06 1.36
N MET A 130 9.30 7.07 0.51
CA MET A 130 9.91 7.25 -0.81
C MET A 130 9.10 8.23 -1.66
N LEU A 131 7.78 8.08 -1.68
CA LEU A 131 6.92 8.98 -2.43
C LEU A 131 6.92 10.40 -1.85
N PHE A 132 6.96 10.53 -0.52
CA PHE A 132 7.06 11.84 0.14
C PHE A 132 8.36 12.55 -0.21
N LEU A 133 9.49 11.86 -0.18
CA LEU A 133 10.80 12.40 -0.58
C LEU A 133 10.83 12.77 -2.07
N LEU A 134 10.25 11.92 -2.91
CA LEU A 134 10.16 12.17 -4.34
C LEU A 134 9.22 13.35 -4.64
N SER A 135 8.15 13.51 -3.88
CA SER A 135 7.20 14.62 -4.03
C SER A 135 7.87 15.98 -3.82
N SER A 136 8.81 16.06 -2.88
CA SER A 136 9.58 17.28 -2.62
C SER A 136 10.46 17.64 -3.81
N LYS A 137 11.06 16.67 -4.48
CA LYS A 137 11.85 16.88 -5.70
C LYS A 137 10.97 17.24 -6.90
N LEU A 138 9.85 16.56 -7.07
CA LEU A 138 8.90 16.83 -8.16
C LEU A 138 8.28 18.22 -8.03
N LYS A 139 8.01 18.69 -6.83
CA LYS A 139 7.52 20.04 -6.58
C LYS A 139 8.47 21.08 -7.18
N ASN A 140 9.77 20.95 -6.90
CA ASN A 140 10.78 21.89 -7.40
C ASN A 140 10.92 21.86 -8.94
N LEU A 141 10.60 20.74 -9.59
CA LEU A 141 10.64 20.60 -11.05
C LEU A 141 9.36 21.12 -11.73
N MET A 142 8.24 21.14 -11.03
CA MET A 142 6.95 21.61 -11.56
C MET A 142 6.75 23.13 -11.37
N GLU A 143 7.54 23.77 -10.51
CA GLU A 143 7.52 25.21 -10.28
C GLU A 143 8.53 25.99 -11.17
N GLN A 144 9.32 25.28 -12.01
CA GLN A 144 10.15 25.87 -13.07
C GLN A 144 9.42 25.85 -14.41
#